data_ac9a545abd32c625a16a5cd74b01da88
#
_entry.id   ac9a545abd32c625a16a5cd74b01da88
#
_cell.length_a   1.000
_cell.length_b   1.000
_cell.length_c   1.000
_cell.angle_alpha   90.00
_cell.angle_beta   90.00
_cell.angle_gamma   90.00
#
_symmetry.space_group_name_H-M   'P 1'
#
loop_
_entity.id
_entity.type
_entity.pdbx_description
1 polymer ?
#
loop_
_entity_poly.entity_id
_entity_poly.type
_entity_poly.pdbx_seq_one_letter_code
_entity_poly.pdbx_strand_id
1 'polypeptide(L)'
;MQNYRPSRRGVLGLGLAGLGGAALGWPARAQTAVAMQLSWLHSVQFAGSYIAQERGYWRDEGLEVALNPGGPNAPVEPPVVAGQALVGISAADYTAAAVAEGAPFRIIGVAMQKNPFAIASLPNNPVRSPADLAGKKIGMALANTPVLQALCTLNDVDINAIEIVPTQYDAAPLVAGQVDCLLCWATDLPVAMQIQGIEAETMLMADHGYALHSQTYIATDDSIANRRADLIALLKGEARGWEDYRQDTKAAAALTMAKFPDAGLDLPTQELQAERQLQLMFSDLTEARGFGWFTEDTVAANIRTLALLGREVTPDLWDRSLLEEAHGG
;
A
#
# COMPACT_ATOMS: atom_id res chain seq x y z
N MET A 1 -52.12 62.38 -31.62
CA MET A 1 -51.40 63.27 -32.54
C MET A 1 -49.96 62.92 -32.44
N GLN A 2 -49.35 62.53 -33.34
CA GLN A 2 -48.98 62.54 -34.69
C GLN A 2 -48.04 61.41 -35.03
N ASN A 3 -48.37 60.69 -36.06
CA ASN A 3 -47.54 59.72 -36.77
C ASN A 3 -46.18 60.29 -37.27
N TYR A 4 -45.15 59.53 -37.31
CA TYR A 4 -44.15 59.64 -38.38
C TYR A 4 -43.53 58.27 -38.69
N ARG A 5 -43.75 57.72 -39.90
CA ARG A 5 -42.90 56.86 -40.68
C ARG A 5 -42.20 57.80 -41.71
N PRO A 6 -40.94 57.50 -42.06
CA PRO A 6 -40.50 56.69 -43.14
C PRO A 6 -39.04 56.20 -42.92
N SER A 7 -38.30 55.60 -43.76
CA SER A 7 -38.31 55.06 -45.12
C SER A 7 -37.07 54.13 -45.30
N ARG A 8 -37.21 53.18 -46.21
CA ARG A 8 -36.16 52.32 -46.70
C ARG A 8 -35.10 53.04 -47.53
N ARG A 9 -33.81 52.62 -47.39
CA ARG A 9 -32.70 52.55 -48.36
C ARG A 9 -31.43 52.48 -47.50
N GLY A 10 -30.64 51.40 -47.38
CA GLY A 10 -29.95 50.71 -48.46
C GLY A 10 -28.48 51.08 -48.37
N VAL A 11 -27.63 50.21 -47.76
CA VAL A 11 -26.20 50.11 -48.16
C VAL A 11 -25.74 48.69 -47.89
N LEU A 12 -25.25 48.08 -48.94
CA LEU A 12 -24.43 46.86 -48.93
C LEU A 12 -23.13 47.09 -48.16
N GLY A 13 -22.79 46.16 -47.25
CA GLY A 13 -21.50 46.13 -46.58
C GLY A 13 -21.04 44.68 -46.40
N LEU A 14 -19.99 44.35 -47.09
CA LEU A 14 -19.27 43.08 -47.29
C LEU A 14 -19.25 42.19 -46.06
N GLY A 15 -19.48 40.90 -46.33
CA GLY A 15 -19.25 39.81 -45.39
C GLY A 15 -17.77 39.61 -45.08
N LEU A 16 -17.47 39.45 -43.81
CA LEU A 16 -16.30 38.73 -43.33
C LEU A 16 -16.80 37.38 -42.81
N ALA A 17 -16.54 36.34 -43.57
CA ALA A 17 -16.69 34.96 -43.15
C ALA A 17 -15.67 34.69 -42.03
N GLY A 18 -16.11 34.82 -40.80
CA GLY A 18 -15.38 34.25 -39.64
C GLY A 18 -15.43 32.74 -39.73
N LEU A 19 -14.32 32.13 -40.10
CA LEU A 19 -14.07 30.69 -39.89
C LEU A 19 -14.06 30.45 -38.39
N GLY A 20 -15.23 30.16 -37.83
CA GLY A 20 -15.36 29.56 -36.52
C GLY A 20 -14.72 28.18 -36.55
N GLY A 21 -13.48 28.09 -36.12
CA GLY A 21 -12.83 26.83 -35.83
C GLY A 21 -13.66 26.09 -34.78
N ALA A 22 -14.49 25.16 -35.20
CA ALA A 22 -15.02 24.14 -34.32
C ALA A 22 -13.82 23.40 -33.75
N ALA A 23 -13.42 23.73 -32.54
CA ALA A 23 -12.58 22.85 -31.74
C ALA A 23 -13.40 21.56 -31.63
N LEU A 24 -13.02 20.56 -32.40
CA LEU A 24 -13.46 19.20 -32.20
C LEU A 24 -12.96 18.79 -30.81
N GLY A 25 -13.73 19.12 -29.78
CA GLY A 25 -13.58 18.54 -28.48
C GLY A 25 -13.70 17.03 -28.66
N TRP A 26 -12.62 16.30 -28.50
CA TRP A 26 -12.73 14.85 -28.35
C TRP A 26 -13.79 14.62 -27.25
N PRO A 27 -14.74 13.71 -27.48
CA PRO A 27 -15.67 13.36 -26.43
C PRO A 27 -14.85 12.89 -25.23
N ALA A 28 -15.01 13.55 -24.09
CA ALA A 28 -14.42 13.10 -22.86
C ALA A 28 -14.88 11.65 -22.67
N ARG A 29 -13.93 10.71 -22.73
CA ARG A 29 -14.23 9.28 -22.52
C ARG A 29 -14.85 9.20 -21.13
N ALA A 30 -16.05 8.63 -21.02
CA ALA A 30 -16.69 8.42 -19.74
C ALA A 30 -15.74 7.58 -18.86
N GLN A 31 -15.38 8.10 -17.69
CA GLN A 31 -14.50 7.40 -16.76
C GLN A 31 -15.25 6.23 -16.13
N THR A 32 -14.58 5.11 -15.97
CA THR A 32 -15.11 3.97 -15.24
C THR A 32 -14.91 4.20 -13.74
N ALA A 33 -16.00 4.30 -12.99
CA ALA A 33 -15.92 4.42 -11.53
C ALA A 33 -15.59 3.05 -10.92
N VAL A 34 -14.55 3.02 -10.09
CA VAL A 34 -14.09 1.84 -9.35
C VAL A 34 -13.72 2.23 -7.92
N ALA A 35 -13.62 1.25 -7.03
CA ALA A 35 -13.10 1.46 -5.68
C ALA A 35 -11.87 0.57 -5.44
N MET A 36 -10.95 1.07 -4.59
CA MET A 36 -9.86 0.31 -3.99
C MET A 36 -10.07 0.27 -2.48
N GLN A 37 -10.05 -0.93 -1.90
CA GLN A 37 -10.12 -1.14 -0.46
C GLN A 37 -8.73 -1.10 0.14
N LEU A 38 -8.45 -0.14 1.01
CA LEU A 38 -7.19 -0.04 1.74
C LEU A 38 -7.17 -1.00 2.93
N SER A 39 -5.97 -1.42 3.35
CA SER A 39 -5.78 -2.32 4.50
C SER A 39 -5.92 -1.63 5.86
N TRP A 40 -5.75 -0.31 5.91
CA TRP A 40 -5.73 0.44 7.16
C TRP A 40 -6.36 1.81 7.04
N LEU A 41 -6.38 2.54 8.15
CA LEU A 41 -6.79 3.94 8.20
C LEU A 41 -5.90 4.80 7.29
N HIS A 42 -6.43 5.92 6.84
CA HIS A 42 -5.68 6.86 6.03
C HIS A 42 -4.42 7.35 6.73
N SER A 43 -3.29 7.21 6.07
CA SER A 43 -1.97 7.70 6.50
C SER A 43 -1.04 7.75 5.29
N VAL A 44 0.19 8.18 5.48
CA VAL A 44 1.23 8.20 4.43
C VAL A 44 1.53 6.80 3.88
N GLN A 45 1.09 5.74 4.56
CA GLN A 45 1.21 4.35 4.10
C GLN A 45 0.64 4.16 2.67
N PHE A 46 -0.35 4.95 2.28
CA PHE A 46 -1.02 4.86 0.97
C PHE A 46 -0.79 6.10 0.10
N ALA A 47 0.26 6.89 0.40
CA ALA A 47 0.43 8.20 -0.24
C ALA A 47 0.66 8.11 -1.76
N GLY A 48 1.22 7.03 -2.28
CA GLY A 48 1.30 6.81 -3.73
C GLY A 48 -0.07 6.80 -4.40
N SER A 49 -1.04 6.11 -3.79
CA SER A 49 -2.43 6.10 -4.24
C SER A 49 -3.07 7.50 -4.15
N TYR A 50 -2.77 8.27 -3.10
CA TYR A 50 -3.28 9.64 -2.97
C TYR A 50 -2.70 10.57 -4.03
N ILE A 51 -1.42 10.41 -4.38
CA ILE A 51 -0.75 11.14 -5.46
C ILE A 51 -1.36 10.75 -6.81
N ALA A 52 -1.61 9.46 -7.05
CA ALA A 52 -2.25 8.99 -8.27
C ALA A 52 -3.64 9.61 -8.46
N GLN A 53 -4.41 9.70 -7.39
CA GLN A 53 -5.72 10.35 -7.39
C GLN A 53 -5.61 11.87 -7.63
N GLU A 54 -4.74 12.56 -6.89
CA GLU A 54 -4.60 14.02 -6.94
C GLU A 54 -4.08 14.50 -8.30
N ARG A 55 -3.04 13.81 -8.83
CA ARG A 55 -2.46 14.14 -10.12
C ARG A 55 -3.26 13.62 -11.32
N GLY A 56 -4.32 12.85 -11.06
CA GLY A 56 -5.21 12.35 -12.09
C GLY A 56 -4.63 11.21 -12.92
N TYR A 57 -3.65 10.48 -12.41
CA TYR A 57 -3.01 9.39 -13.14
C TYR A 57 -3.98 8.27 -13.51
N TRP A 58 -4.93 7.97 -12.66
CA TRP A 58 -6.03 7.05 -12.98
C TRP A 58 -7.02 7.64 -13.97
N ARG A 59 -7.28 8.96 -13.91
CA ARG A 59 -8.14 9.63 -14.89
C ARG A 59 -7.55 9.63 -16.31
N ASP A 60 -6.22 9.77 -16.41
CA ASP A 60 -5.50 9.62 -17.68
C ASP A 60 -5.73 8.24 -18.31
N GLU A 61 -5.84 7.20 -17.47
CA GLU A 61 -6.12 5.81 -17.86
C GLU A 61 -7.63 5.51 -17.98
N GLY A 62 -8.51 6.49 -17.76
CA GLY A 62 -9.95 6.36 -17.90
C GLY A 62 -10.68 5.84 -16.66
N LEU A 63 -10.06 5.94 -15.46
CA LEU A 63 -10.66 5.51 -14.21
C LEU A 63 -10.94 6.70 -13.26
N GLU A 64 -12.05 6.59 -12.53
CA GLU A 64 -12.30 7.37 -11.31
C GLU A 64 -12.22 6.40 -10.12
N VAL A 65 -11.18 6.53 -9.29
CA VAL A 65 -10.88 5.57 -8.22
C VAL A 65 -11.25 6.16 -6.86
N ALA A 66 -12.19 5.52 -6.17
CA ALA A 66 -12.49 5.80 -4.76
C ALA A 66 -11.57 4.97 -3.86
N LEU A 67 -10.99 5.59 -2.83
CA LEU A 67 -10.13 4.94 -1.85
C LEU A 67 -10.91 4.73 -0.55
N ASN A 68 -11.32 3.49 -0.29
CA ASN A 68 -12.05 3.13 0.92
C ASN A 68 -11.06 2.82 2.04
N PRO A 69 -11.13 3.50 3.20
CA PRO A 69 -10.25 3.20 4.31
C PRO A 69 -10.52 1.80 4.87
N GLY A 70 -9.46 1.16 5.33
CA GLY A 70 -9.53 -0.04 6.16
C GLY A 70 -9.51 0.30 7.65
N GLY A 71 -9.03 -0.64 8.45
CA GLY A 71 -8.88 -0.48 9.89
C GLY A 71 -8.95 -1.81 10.63
N PRO A 72 -8.84 -1.81 11.97
CA PRO A 72 -8.76 -3.04 12.78
C PRO A 72 -9.95 -3.99 12.60
N ASN A 73 -11.13 -3.46 12.24
CA ASN A 73 -12.37 -4.20 12.07
C ASN A 73 -12.94 -4.11 10.65
N ALA A 74 -12.13 -3.70 9.68
CA ALA A 74 -12.53 -3.56 8.29
C ALA A 74 -11.62 -4.43 7.40
N PRO A 75 -11.92 -5.72 7.25
CA PRO A 75 -11.12 -6.64 6.42
C PRO A 75 -11.22 -6.24 4.95
N VAL A 76 -10.14 -6.52 4.19
CA VAL A 76 -10.00 -6.11 2.79
C VAL A 76 -10.73 -7.06 1.83
N GLU A 77 -10.71 -8.35 2.12
CA GLU A 77 -11.15 -9.39 1.21
C GLU A 77 -12.67 -9.36 0.93
N PRO A 78 -13.57 -9.19 1.94
CA PRO A 78 -15.01 -9.23 1.73
C PRO A 78 -15.54 -8.19 0.72
N PRO A 79 -15.18 -6.88 0.78
CA PRO A 79 -15.66 -5.92 -0.22
C PRO A 79 -15.13 -6.19 -1.63
N VAL A 80 -13.95 -6.80 -1.78
CA VAL A 80 -13.41 -7.17 -3.10
C VAL A 80 -14.16 -8.38 -3.67
N VAL A 81 -14.38 -9.43 -2.88
CA VAL A 81 -15.20 -10.60 -3.30
C VAL A 81 -16.63 -10.18 -3.65
N ALA A 82 -17.20 -9.25 -2.90
CA ALA A 82 -18.55 -8.74 -3.17
C ALA A 82 -18.63 -7.78 -4.37
N GLY A 83 -17.49 -7.48 -5.04
CA GLY A 83 -17.45 -6.54 -6.17
C GLY A 83 -17.68 -5.07 -5.78
N GLN A 84 -17.63 -4.74 -4.50
CA GLN A 84 -17.73 -3.36 -3.99
C GLN A 84 -16.42 -2.60 -4.18
N ALA A 85 -15.30 -3.31 -4.25
CA ALA A 85 -14.00 -2.79 -4.65
C ALA A 85 -13.43 -3.66 -5.78
N LEU A 86 -12.77 -3.02 -6.77
CA LEU A 86 -12.11 -3.72 -7.87
C LEU A 86 -10.82 -4.39 -7.40
N VAL A 87 -10.10 -3.71 -6.50
CA VAL A 87 -8.81 -4.12 -5.95
C VAL A 87 -8.82 -3.90 -4.45
N GLY A 88 -8.15 -4.77 -3.70
CA GLY A 88 -7.83 -4.57 -2.30
C GLY A 88 -6.31 -4.46 -2.09
N ILE A 89 -5.89 -3.66 -1.10
CA ILE A 89 -4.52 -3.69 -0.59
C ILE A 89 -4.53 -4.55 0.67
N SER A 90 -3.95 -5.75 0.60
CA SER A 90 -3.95 -6.73 1.69
C SER A 90 -2.53 -7.20 2.05
N ALA A 91 -2.39 -8.37 2.65
CA ALA A 91 -1.14 -9.08 2.84
C ALA A 91 -1.34 -10.56 2.46
N ALA A 92 -0.24 -11.23 2.09
CA ALA A 92 -0.32 -12.57 1.51
C ALA A 92 -0.93 -13.62 2.44
N ASP A 93 -0.78 -13.49 3.76
CA ASP A 93 -1.34 -14.38 4.77
C ASP A 93 -2.88 -14.25 4.91
N TYR A 94 -3.40 -13.03 4.85
CA TYR A 94 -4.85 -12.79 4.85
C TYR A 94 -5.48 -13.28 3.55
N THR A 95 -4.85 -12.98 2.41
CA THR A 95 -5.31 -13.47 1.10
C THR A 95 -5.27 -15.00 1.05
N ALA A 96 -4.18 -15.63 1.54
CA ALA A 96 -4.06 -17.08 1.62
C ALA A 96 -5.16 -17.70 2.52
N ALA A 97 -5.49 -17.05 3.63
CA ALA A 97 -6.58 -17.49 4.50
C ALA A 97 -7.92 -17.45 3.77
N ALA A 98 -8.23 -16.36 3.08
CA ALA A 98 -9.48 -16.23 2.33
C ALA A 98 -9.56 -17.25 1.16
N VAL A 99 -8.44 -17.53 0.48
CA VAL A 99 -8.39 -18.57 -0.57
C VAL A 99 -8.62 -19.97 0.00
N ALA A 100 -8.08 -20.26 1.18
CA ALA A 100 -8.33 -21.53 1.86
C ALA A 100 -9.82 -21.71 2.23
N GLU A 101 -10.56 -20.64 2.42
CA GLU A 101 -12.01 -20.61 2.62
C GLU A 101 -12.80 -20.60 1.30
N GLY A 102 -12.13 -20.66 0.16
CA GLY A 102 -12.75 -20.75 -1.16
C GLY A 102 -12.91 -19.41 -1.90
N ALA A 103 -12.35 -18.33 -1.40
CA ALA A 103 -12.39 -17.04 -2.11
C ALA A 103 -11.47 -17.06 -3.35
N PRO A 104 -11.93 -16.57 -4.53
CA PRO A 104 -11.20 -16.68 -5.79
C PRO A 104 -10.22 -15.52 -5.99
N PHE A 105 -9.24 -15.38 -5.12
CA PHE A 105 -8.26 -14.28 -5.18
C PHE A 105 -6.97 -14.64 -5.87
N ARG A 106 -6.37 -13.61 -6.51
CA ARG A 106 -4.98 -13.56 -6.93
C ARG A 106 -4.30 -12.31 -6.37
N ILE A 107 -3.00 -12.44 -6.08
CA ILE A 107 -2.11 -11.32 -5.81
C ILE A 107 -1.56 -10.86 -7.16
N ILE A 108 -1.91 -9.63 -7.54
CA ILE A 108 -1.59 -9.05 -8.86
C ILE A 108 -0.48 -8.00 -8.79
N GLY A 109 0.05 -7.73 -7.60
CA GLY A 109 1.16 -6.81 -7.36
C GLY A 109 1.57 -6.79 -5.89
N VAL A 110 2.81 -6.38 -5.62
CA VAL A 110 3.39 -6.34 -4.28
C VAL A 110 4.04 -4.99 -4.05
N ALA A 111 3.41 -4.11 -3.28
CA ALA A 111 3.94 -2.79 -3.02
C ALA A 111 5.17 -2.83 -2.10
N MET A 112 5.12 -3.56 -0.99
CA MET A 112 6.26 -3.70 -0.10
C MET A 112 7.16 -4.85 -0.53
N GLN A 113 8.36 -4.53 -0.98
CA GLN A 113 9.40 -5.47 -1.39
C GLN A 113 10.06 -6.17 -0.19
N LYS A 114 10.04 -5.53 0.97
CA LYS A 114 10.42 -6.10 2.27
C LYS A 114 9.24 -6.05 3.22
N ASN A 115 9.04 -7.12 3.98
CA ASN A 115 8.02 -7.13 5.03
C ASN A 115 8.36 -6.14 6.13
N PRO A 116 7.42 -5.30 6.60
CA PRO A 116 7.68 -4.25 7.59
C PRO A 116 7.83 -4.76 9.04
N PHE A 117 7.55 -6.03 9.35
CA PHE A 117 7.72 -6.55 10.70
C PHE A 117 9.16 -6.40 11.17
N ALA A 118 9.31 -5.92 12.40
CA ALA A 118 10.59 -5.63 13.03
C ALA A 118 10.53 -5.90 14.52
N ILE A 119 11.71 -6.04 15.12
CA ILE A 119 11.90 -6.05 16.56
C ILE A 119 12.58 -4.73 16.94
N ALA A 120 11.91 -3.93 17.76
CA ALA A 120 12.45 -2.71 18.33
C ALA A 120 13.01 -2.98 19.75
N SER A 121 14.20 -2.46 20.04
CA SER A 121 14.87 -2.59 21.33
C SER A 121 15.62 -1.30 21.70
N LEU A 122 16.02 -1.14 22.94
CA LEU A 122 16.83 0.02 23.34
C LEU A 122 18.32 -0.23 23.09
N PRO A 123 19.14 0.82 22.81
CA PRO A 123 20.56 0.69 22.51
C PRO A 123 21.40 0.05 23.65
N ASN A 124 20.94 0.14 24.89
CA ASN A 124 21.62 -0.46 26.05
C ASN A 124 21.31 -1.98 26.20
N ASN A 125 20.32 -2.52 25.49
CA ASN A 125 19.95 -3.93 25.48
C ASN A 125 19.48 -4.36 24.08
N PRO A 126 20.35 -4.24 23.04
CA PRO A 126 19.94 -4.34 21.66
C PRO A 126 19.55 -5.76 21.24
N VAL A 127 18.62 -5.85 20.29
CA VAL A 127 18.31 -7.03 19.51
C VAL A 127 18.63 -6.71 18.05
N ARG A 128 19.71 -7.28 17.51
CA ARG A 128 20.19 -7.04 16.14
C ARG A 128 20.09 -8.27 15.26
N SER A 129 19.87 -9.42 15.89
CA SER A 129 19.67 -10.70 15.20
C SER A 129 18.62 -11.53 15.92
N PRO A 130 17.97 -12.51 15.26
CA PRO A 130 17.04 -13.41 15.93
C PRO A 130 17.62 -14.17 17.11
N ALA A 131 18.94 -14.49 17.06
CA ALA A 131 19.64 -15.18 18.16
C ALA A 131 19.66 -14.35 19.45
N ASP A 132 19.64 -13.02 19.35
CA ASP A 132 19.63 -12.14 20.53
C ASP A 132 18.30 -12.19 21.30
N LEU A 133 17.26 -12.83 20.73
CA LEU A 133 15.95 -13.00 21.40
C LEU A 133 16.01 -14.05 22.53
N ALA A 134 16.97 -14.96 22.52
CA ALA A 134 17.08 -15.99 23.54
C ALA A 134 17.24 -15.37 24.94
N GLY A 135 16.36 -15.73 25.86
CA GLY A 135 16.33 -15.22 27.25
C GLY A 135 15.69 -13.82 27.39
N LYS A 136 15.20 -13.21 26.32
CA LYS A 136 14.55 -11.91 26.34
C LYS A 136 13.05 -11.98 26.61
N LYS A 137 12.51 -10.89 27.13
CA LYS A 137 11.08 -10.62 27.20
C LYS A 137 10.66 -9.79 25.98
N ILE A 138 9.82 -10.36 25.12
CA ILE A 138 9.28 -9.66 23.96
C ILE A 138 7.84 -9.23 24.22
N GLY A 139 7.56 -7.94 24.08
CA GLY A 139 6.21 -7.40 24.12
C GLY A 139 5.56 -7.48 22.74
N MET A 140 4.35 -8.02 22.66
CA MET A 140 3.60 -8.11 21.40
C MET A 140 2.13 -8.46 21.61
N ALA A 141 1.29 -8.23 20.61
CA ALA A 141 -0.05 -8.79 20.57
C ALA A 141 0.02 -10.30 20.39
N LEU A 142 -0.70 -11.07 21.18
CA LEU A 142 -0.67 -12.55 21.13
C LEU A 142 -1.06 -13.13 19.76
N ALA A 143 -1.88 -12.41 18.99
CA ALA A 143 -2.22 -12.79 17.62
C ALA A 143 -0.99 -12.89 16.70
N ASN A 144 0.12 -12.21 17.03
CA ASN A 144 1.37 -12.26 16.28
C ASN A 144 2.31 -13.40 16.71
N THR A 145 1.88 -14.29 17.62
CA THR A 145 2.71 -15.45 18.04
C THR A 145 3.16 -16.30 16.83
N PRO A 146 2.34 -16.61 15.83
CA PRO A 146 2.79 -17.34 14.65
C PRO A 146 3.89 -16.61 13.87
N VAL A 147 3.85 -15.26 13.83
CA VAL A 147 4.88 -14.43 13.17
C VAL A 147 6.23 -14.59 13.85
N LEU A 148 6.26 -14.49 15.19
CA LEU A 148 7.49 -14.72 15.97
C LEU A 148 7.97 -16.16 15.83
N GLN A 149 7.07 -17.15 15.89
CA GLN A 149 7.39 -18.56 15.69
C GLN A 149 8.05 -18.81 14.32
N ALA A 150 7.52 -18.21 13.26
CA ALA A 150 8.09 -18.32 11.92
C ALA A 150 9.52 -17.73 11.87
N LEU A 151 9.75 -16.54 12.44
CA LEU A 151 11.09 -15.95 12.52
C LEU A 151 12.06 -16.87 13.28
N CYS A 152 11.64 -17.41 14.42
CA CYS A 152 12.44 -18.31 15.24
C CYS A 152 12.80 -19.58 14.46
N THR A 153 11.83 -20.20 13.78
CA THR A 153 12.04 -21.41 12.97
C THR A 153 12.99 -21.16 11.80
N LEU A 154 12.88 -20.01 11.13
CA LEU A 154 13.77 -19.63 10.03
C LEU A 154 15.23 -19.42 10.46
N ASN A 155 15.47 -19.19 11.75
CA ASN A 155 16.80 -18.82 12.28
C ASN A 155 17.31 -19.77 13.39
N ASP A 156 16.71 -20.97 13.52
CA ASP A 156 17.08 -21.98 14.51
C ASP A 156 17.07 -21.47 15.98
N VAL A 157 16.15 -20.55 16.30
CA VAL A 157 15.95 -20.02 17.66
C VAL A 157 14.83 -20.80 18.35
N ASP A 158 15.08 -21.24 19.59
CA ASP A 158 14.04 -21.88 20.40
C ASP A 158 13.06 -20.81 20.94
N ILE A 159 11.83 -20.80 20.47
CA ILE A 159 10.82 -19.87 20.95
C ILE A 159 10.53 -20.02 22.46
N ASN A 160 10.72 -21.22 23.04
CA ASN A 160 10.54 -21.45 24.46
C ASN A 160 11.60 -20.76 25.34
N ALA A 161 12.71 -20.32 24.73
CA ALA A 161 13.70 -19.48 25.39
C ALA A 161 13.31 -17.99 25.44
N ILE A 162 12.17 -17.62 24.88
CA ILE A 162 11.68 -16.23 24.80
C ILE A 162 10.43 -16.09 25.68
N GLU A 163 10.41 -15.10 26.55
CA GLU A 163 9.23 -14.78 27.35
C GLU A 163 8.31 -13.82 26.56
N ILE A 164 7.13 -14.29 26.10
CA ILE A 164 6.16 -13.47 25.39
C ILE A 164 5.27 -12.75 26.39
N VAL A 165 5.31 -11.42 26.38
CA VAL A 165 4.50 -10.53 27.23
C VAL A 165 3.42 -9.85 26.38
N PRO A 166 2.12 -10.04 26.68
CA PRO A 166 1.05 -9.35 25.96
C PRO A 166 1.16 -7.84 26.15
N THR A 167 1.31 -7.10 25.04
CA THR A 167 1.34 -5.63 25.04
C THR A 167 0.45 -5.07 23.95
N GLN A 168 0.10 -3.79 24.06
CA GLN A 168 -0.49 -3.01 22.98
C GLN A 168 0.61 -2.42 22.10
N TYR A 169 0.24 -1.79 20.99
CA TYR A 169 1.16 -1.04 20.12
C TYR A 169 1.59 0.27 20.77
N ASP A 170 2.48 0.17 21.78
CA ASP A 170 2.96 1.28 22.59
C ASP A 170 4.41 1.00 23.03
N ALA A 171 5.25 2.03 23.02
CA ALA A 171 6.64 1.95 23.47
C ALA A 171 6.81 1.95 25.00
N ALA A 172 5.78 2.34 25.78
CA ALA A 172 5.89 2.50 27.23
C ALA A 172 6.41 1.25 27.96
N PRO A 173 5.98 0.01 27.65
CA PRO A 173 6.53 -1.19 28.29
C PRO A 173 8.03 -1.37 28.08
N LEU A 174 8.54 -1.02 26.88
CA LEU A 174 9.97 -1.09 26.56
C LEU A 174 10.75 0.00 27.31
N VAL A 175 10.26 1.22 27.27
CA VAL A 175 10.90 2.36 27.96
C VAL A 175 10.92 2.17 29.47
N ALA A 176 9.86 1.57 30.03
CA ALA A 176 9.76 1.24 31.45
C ALA A 176 10.57 0.00 31.88
N GLY A 177 11.23 -0.70 30.92
CA GLY A 177 11.99 -1.92 31.21
C GLY A 177 11.13 -3.12 31.61
N GLN A 178 9.85 -3.12 31.29
CA GLN A 178 8.94 -4.24 31.53
C GLN A 178 9.15 -5.37 30.50
N VAL A 179 9.62 -5.02 29.31
CA VAL A 179 10.05 -5.91 28.24
C VAL A 179 11.42 -5.46 27.71
N ASP A 180 12.16 -6.38 27.11
CA ASP A 180 13.47 -6.13 26.51
C ASP A 180 13.38 -5.61 25.07
N CYS A 181 12.31 -6.01 24.35
CA CYS A 181 12.04 -5.61 22.98
C CYS A 181 10.55 -5.70 22.66
N LEU A 182 10.17 -5.14 21.52
CA LEU A 182 8.78 -5.12 21.02
C LEU A 182 8.71 -5.59 19.57
N LEU A 183 7.76 -6.46 19.26
CA LEU A 183 7.38 -6.78 17.88
C LEU A 183 6.51 -5.63 17.35
N CYS A 184 6.91 -5.05 16.22
CA CYS A 184 6.25 -3.89 15.63
C CYS A 184 6.41 -3.85 14.11
N TRP A 185 5.90 -2.81 13.48
CA TRP A 185 6.30 -2.41 12.15
C TRP A 185 7.42 -1.38 12.22
N ALA A 186 8.42 -1.51 11.35
CA ALA A 186 9.57 -0.58 11.28
C ALA A 186 9.18 0.86 10.96
N THR A 187 8.02 1.04 10.33
CA THR A 187 7.45 2.34 9.97
C THR A 187 6.60 2.97 11.08
N ASP A 188 6.29 2.26 12.16
CA ASP A 188 5.34 2.74 13.16
C ASP A 188 6.05 3.02 14.50
N LEU A 189 6.24 2.00 15.34
CA LEU A 189 6.74 2.17 16.70
C LEU A 189 8.14 2.80 16.77
N PRO A 190 9.13 2.39 15.96
CA PRO A 190 10.45 3.05 15.95
C PRO A 190 10.39 4.50 15.52
N VAL A 191 9.45 4.85 14.62
CA VAL A 191 9.20 6.25 14.22
C VAL A 191 8.60 7.03 15.38
N ALA A 192 7.57 6.50 16.05
CA ALA A 192 6.97 7.15 17.20
C ALA A 192 7.97 7.37 18.35
N MET A 193 8.86 6.43 18.60
CA MET A 193 9.95 6.54 19.56
C MET A 193 10.92 7.66 19.17
N GLN A 194 11.35 7.70 17.90
CA GLN A 194 12.28 8.72 17.41
C GLN A 194 11.69 10.14 17.51
N ILE A 195 10.40 10.32 17.21
CA ILE A 195 9.70 11.60 17.37
C ILE A 195 9.68 12.05 18.85
N GLN A 196 9.62 11.10 19.78
CA GLN A 196 9.70 11.36 21.23
C GLN A 196 11.14 11.53 21.74
N GLY A 197 12.15 11.48 20.87
CA GLY A 197 13.56 11.57 21.26
C GLY A 197 14.11 10.28 21.89
N ILE A 198 13.44 9.16 21.73
CA ILE A 198 13.85 7.84 22.23
C ILE A 198 14.57 7.11 21.09
N GLU A 199 15.85 6.79 21.31
CA GLU A 199 16.64 6.00 20.36
C GLU A 199 16.24 4.53 20.42
N ALA A 200 16.02 3.92 19.26
CA ALA A 200 15.70 2.50 19.15
C ALA A 200 16.59 1.80 18.11
N GLU A 201 17.09 0.63 18.49
CA GLU A 201 17.61 -0.37 17.54
C GLU A 201 16.42 -1.08 16.91
N THR A 202 16.45 -1.24 15.59
CA THR A 202 15.37 -1.88 14.83
C THR A 202 15.92 -3.00 13.97
N MET A 203 15.60 -4.23 14.30
CA MET A 203 15.93 -5.42 13.51
C MET A 203 14.76 -5.73 12.57
N LEU A 204 14.94 -5.56 11.27
CA LEU A 204 13.93 -5.90 10.28
C LEU A 204 13.89 -7.42 10.06
N MET A 205 12.74 -8.05 10.27
CA MET A 205 12.58 -9.50 10.16
C MET A 205 12.82 -10.01 8.73
N ALA A 206 12.54 -9.19 7.73
CA ALA A 206 12.79 -9.51 6.32
C ALA A 206 14.28 -9.75 6.03
N ASP A 207 15.19 -9.07 6.71
CA ASP A 207 16.64 -9.25 6.57
C ASP A 207 17.12 -10.58 7.20
N HIS A 208 16.23 -11.26 7.92
CA HIS A 208 16.45 -12.56 8.56
C HIS A 208 15.52 -13.66 8.01
N GLY A 209 15.11 -13.53 6.75
CA GLY A 209 14.41 -14.56 6.00
C GLY A 209 12.86 -14.55 6.15
N TYR A 210 12.29 -13.63 6.93
CA TYR A 210 10.84 -13.51 7.01
C TYR A 210 10.28 -12.80 5.75
N ALA A 211 10.02 -13.57 4.72
CA ALA A 211 9.73 -13.09 3.36
C ALA A 211 8.23 -13.06 3.05
N LEU A 212 7.40 -12.56 3.96
CA LEU A 212 5.96 -12.41 3.72
C LEU A 212 5.66 -11.14 2.91
N HIS A 213 4.99 -11.26 1.76
CA HIS A 213 4.53 -10.11 0.98
C HIS A 213 3.48 -9.30 1.74
N SER A 214 3.69 -8.01 1.83
CA SER A 214 2.83 -7.05 2.51
C SER A 214 2.43 -5.93 1.55
N GLN A 215 1.30 -5.27 1.81
CA GLN A 215 0.67 -4.33 0.87
C GLN A 215 0.57 -4.94 -0.54
N THR A 216 -0.05 -6.13 -0.60
CA THR A 216 -0.33 -6.81 -1.86
C THR A 216 -1.59 -6.26 -2.51
N TYR A 217 -1.55 -6.01 -3.81
CA TYR A 217 -2.77 -5.74 -4.59
C TYR A 217 -3.44 -7.06 -4.89
N ILE A 218 -4.71 -7.21 -4.48
CA ILE A 218 -5.51 -8.42 -4.71
C ILE A 218 -6.72 -8.13 -5.57
N ALA A 219 -7.05 -9.06 -6.45
CA ALA A 219 -8.25 -9.04 -7.27
C ALA A 219 -8.85 -10.44 -7.38
N THR A 220 -10.13 -10.53 -7.74
CA THR A 220 -10.78 -11.83 -7.98
C THR A 220 -10.46 -12.36 -9.38
N ASP A 221 -10.54 -13.69 -9.55
CA ASP A 221 -10.42 -14.36 -10.88
C ASP A 221 -11.42 -13.77 -11.89
N ASP A 222 -12.64 -13.45 -11.45
CA ASP A 222 -13.67 -12.81 -12.29
C ASP A 222 -13.22 -11.40 -12.75
N SER A 223 -12.69 -10.59 -11.85
CA SER A 223 -12.18 -9.26 -12.20
C SER A 223 -11.00 -9.36 -13.18
N ILE A 224 -10.11 -10.32 -13.01
CA ILE A 224 -8.97 -10.56 -13.91
C ILE A 224 -9.47 -10.97 -15.31
N ALA A 225 -10.50 -11.82 -15.39
CA ALA A 225 -11.06 -12.25 -16.64
C ALA A 225 -11.89 -11.16 -17.36
N ASN A 226 -12.71 -10.40 -16.62
CA ASN A 226 -13.74 -9.53 -17.19
C ASN A 226 -13.43 -8.03 -17.08
N ARG A 227 -12.50 -7.63 -16.20
CA ARG A 227 -12.13 -6.24 -15.91
C ARG A 227 -10.61 -6.00 -16.08
N ARG A 228 -9.93 -6.82 -16.89
CA ARG A 228 -8.47 -6.79 -17.05
C ARG A 228 -7.93 -5.41 -17.41
N ALA A 229 -8.57 -4.72 -18.35
CA ALA A 229 -8.16 -3.39 -18.78
C ALA A 229 -8.23 -2.36 -17.62
N ASP A 230 -9.24 -2.44 -16.77
CA ASP A 230 -9.39 -1.56 -15.62
C ASP A 230 -8.33 -1.86 -14.54
N LEU A 231 -8.00 -3.15 -14.34
CA LEU A 231 -6.93 -3.55 -13.42
C LEU A 231 -5.56 -3.04 -13.88
N ILE A 232 -5.24 -3.16 -15.16
CA ILE A 232 -4.01 -2.64 -15.78
C ILE A 232 -3.96 -1.11 -15.63
N ALA A 233 -5.05 -0.42 -15.95
CA ALA A 233 -5.16 1.03 -15.79
C ALA A 233 -4.94 1.48 -14.34
N LEU A 234 -5.49 0.73 -13.38
CA LEU A 234 -5.29 0.99 -11.95
C LEU A 234 -3.83 0.83 -11.56
N LEU A 235 -3.18 -0.28 -11.94
CA LEU A 235 -1.77 -0.56 -11.64
C LEU A 235 -0.82 0.48 -12.27
N LYS A 236 -1.12 0.95 -13.49
CA LYS A 236 -0.34 2.05 -14.13
C LYS A 236 -0.41 3.35 -13.33
N GLY A 237 -1.60 3.73 -12.88
CA GLY A 237 -1.77 4.92 -12.06
C GLY A 237 -1.08 4.78 -10.69
N GLU A 238 -1.16 3.62 -10.06
CA GLU A 238 -0.42 3.29 -8.82
C GLU A 238 1.09 3.45 -9.04
N ALA A 239 1.65 2.83 -10.08
CA ALA A 239 3.07 2.90 -10.36
C ALA A 239 3.58 4.35 -10.52
N ARG A 240 2.83 5.20 -11.24
CA ARG A 240 3.14 6.63 -11.38
C ARG A 240 3.06 7.37 -10.04
N GLY A 241 2.03 7.10 -9.26
CA GLY A 241 1.86 7.74 -7.94
C GLY A 241 2.96 7.36 -6.95
N TRP A 242 3.38 6.11 -6.94
CA TRP A 242 4.48 5.65 -6.10
C TRP A 242 5.85 6.13 -6.59
N GLU A 243 6.04 6.29 -7.89
CA GLU A 243 7.26 6.91 -8.41
C GLU A 243 7.39 8.38 -7.99
N ASP A 244 6.32 9.16 -8.05
CA ASP A 244 6.30 10.53 -7.53
C ASP A 244 6.53 10.58 -6.01
N TYR A 245 5.94 9.62 -5.26
CA TYR A 245 6.21 9.47 -3.83
C TYR A 245 7.71 9.26 -3.57
N ARG A 246 8.38 8.44 -4.38
CA ARG A 246 9.82 8.17 -4.27
C ARG A 246 10.65 9.43 -4.47
N GLN A 247 10.22 10.32 -5.35
CA GLN A 247 10.93 11.57 -5.65
C GLN A 247 10.82 12.62 -4.52
N ASP A 248 9.67 12.65 -3.83
CA ASP A 248 9.43 13.64 -2.77
C ASP A 248 8.46 13.09 -1.68
N THR A 249 9.04 12.41 -0.70
CA THR A 249 8.30 11.86 0.44
C THR A 249 7.68 12.94 1.33
N LYS A 250 8.28 14.13 1.40
CA LYS A 250 7.74 15.24 2.19
C LYS A 250 6.49 15.83 1.54
N ALA A 251 6.50 16.01 0.21
CA ALA A 251 5.31 16.41 -0.50
C ALA A 251 4.19 15.36 -0.36
N ALA A 252 4.53 14.06 -0.36
CA ALA A 252 3.58 12.98 -0.13
C ALA A 252 2.95 13.03 1.28
N ALA A 253 3.75 13.28 2.31
CA ALA A 253 3.28 13.47 3.68
C ALA A 253 2.37 14.71 3.78
N ALA A 254 2.78 15.84 3.21
CA ALA A 254 1.99 17.07 3.20
C ALA A 254 0.64 16.88 2.47
N LEU A 255 0.62 16.17 1.34
CA LEU A 255 -0.61 15.81 0.63
C LEU A 255 -1.53 14.96 1.50
N THR A 256 -0.97 13.95 2.19
CA THR A 256 -1.73 13.09 3.09
C THR A 256 -2.41 13.90 4.19
N MET A 257 -1.67 14.80 4.85
CA MET A 257 -2.21 15.71 5.87
C MET A 257 -3.33 16.60 5.33
N ALA A 258 -3.15 17.14 4.13
CA ALA A 258 -4.14 18.02 3.49
C ALA A 258 -5.43 17.28 3.10
N LYS A 259 -5.31 16.01 2.65
CA LYS A 259 -6.46 15.19 2.27
C LYS A 259 -7.25 14.68 3.48
N PHE A 260 -6.60 14.45 4.62
CA PHE A 260 -7.19 13.80 5.80
C PHE A 260 -6.94 14.60 7.08
N PRO A 261 -7.41 15.87 7.17
CA PRO A 261 -7.14 16.75 8.30
C PRO A 261 -7.72 16.21 9.63
N ASP A 262 -8.76 15.39 9.56
CA ASP A 262 -9.45 14.85 10.73
C ASP A 262 -8.94 13.43 11.13
N ALA A 263 -7.90 12.92 10.46
CA ALA A 263 -7.36 11.57 10.74
C ALA A 263 -6.48 11.49 12.00
N GLY A 264 -6.25 12.61 12.70
CA GLY A 264 -5.43 12.65 13.90
C GLY A 264 -3.93 12.43 13.64
N LEU A 265 -3.49 12.68 12.40
CA LEU A 265 -2.08 12.55 11.99
C LEU A 265 -1.29 13.80 12.40
N ASP A 266 0.01 13.65 12.55
CA ASP A 266 0.94 14.77 12.68
C ASP A 266 2.02 14.72 11.59
N LEU A 267 2.40 15.88 11.07
CA LEU A 267 3.29 15.97 9.92
C LEU A 267 4.69 15.39 10.18
N PRO A 268 5.37 15.66 11.32
CA PRO A 268 6.69 15.08 11.57
C PRO A 268 6.68 13.55 11.55
N THR A 269 5.68 12.92 12.15
CA THR A 269 5.51 11.46 12.11
C THR A 269 5.30 10.97 10.68
N GLN A 270 4.41 11.63 9.91
CA GLN A 270 4.12 11.22 8.53
C GLN A 270 5.35 11.39 7.60
N GLU A 271 6.14 12.44 7.75
CA GLU A 271 7.39 12.64 7.00
C GLU A 271 8.39 11.52 7.29
N LEU A 272 8.59 11.18 8.57
CA LEU A 272 9.54 10.13 8.95
C LEU A 272 9.05 8.74 8.55
N GLN A 273 7.76 8.46 8.67
CA GLN A 273 7.16 7.22 8.17
C GLN A 273 7.34 7.09 6.66
N ALA A 274 7.12 8.18 5.91
CA ALA A 274 7.31 8.20 4.47
C ALA A 274 8.76 7.90 4.07
N GLU A 275 9.72 8.47 4.76
CA GLU A 275 11.14 8.20 4.51
C GLU A 275 11.51 6.74 4.81
N ARG A 276 11.05 6.18 5.93
CA ARG A 276 11.30 4.79 6.31
C ARG A 276 10.66 3.81 5.33
N GLN A 277 9.48 4.12 4.83
CA GLN A 277 8.73 3.28 3.90
C GLN A 277 9.44 3.11 2.55
N LEU A 278 10.23 4.08 2.08
CA LEU A 278 11.01 3.98 0.84
C LEU A 278 11.85 2.69 0.79
N GLN A 279 12.54 2.36 1.88
CA GLN A 279 13.43 1.20 1.96
C GLN A 279 12.67 -0.13 1.93
N LEU A 280 11.37 -0.11 2.19
CA LEU A 280 10.52 -1.30 2.16
C LEU A 280 9.84 -1.47 0.80
N MET A 281 9.56 -0.38 0.08
CA MET A 281 8.75 -0.40 -1.14
C MET A 281 9.58 -0.44 -2.42
N PHE A 282 10.81 0.07 -2.39
CA PHE A 282 11.67 0.15 -3.58
C PHE A 282 12.92 -0.73 -3.42
N SER A 283 13.33 -1.35 -4.51
CA SER A 283 14.47 -2.25 -4.62
C SER A 283 15.03 -2.22 -6.04
N ASP A 284 16.20 -2.79 -6.26
CA ASP A 284 16.76 -2.96 -7.61
C ASP A 284 15.77 -3.67 -8.56
N LEU A 285 14.94 -4.56 -8.02
CA LEU A 285 13.91 -5.25 -8.78
C LEU A 285 12.82 -4.28 -9.29
N THR A 286 12.31 -3.42 -8.42
CA THR A 286 11.28 -2.44 -8.81
C THR A 286 11.84 -1.32 -9.70
N GLU A 287 13.11 -0.99 -9.58
CA GLU A 287 13.79 -0.06 -10.48
C GLU A 287 13.95 -0.65 -11.89
N ALA A 288 14.28 -1.94 -11.98
CA ALA A 288 14.49 -2.62 -13.25
C ALA A 288 13.19 -3.01 -13.97
N ARG A 289 12.12 -3.30 -13.24
CA ARG A 289 10.90 -3.95 -13.76
C ARG A 289 9.61 -3.16 -13.53
N GLY A 290 9.66 -2.12 -12.71
CA GLY A 290 8.50 -1.29 -12.34
C GLY A 290 7.94 -1.60 -10.95
N PHE A 291 7.20 -0.64 -10.42
CA PHE A 291 6.60 -0.74 -9.09
C PHE A 291 5.64 -1.93 -8.98
N GLY A 292 5.68 -2.59 -7.83
CA GLY A 292 4.80 -3.72 -7.53
C GLY A 292 5.29 -5.07 -8.06
N TRP A 293 6.43 -5.11 -8.75
CA TRP A 293 6.96 -6.33 -9.36
C TRP A 293 7.38 -7.37 -8.32
N PHE A 294 7.21 -8.64 -8.66
CA PHE A 294 7.67 -9.79 -7.89
C PHE A 294 8.21 -10.89 -8.82
N THR A 295 9.05 -11.78 -8.30
CA THR A 295 9.68 -12.87 -9.05
C THR A 295 9.24 -14.23 -8.53
N GLU A 296 9.55 -15.29 -9.28
CA GLU A 296 9.33 -16.67 -8.82
C GLU A 296 10.10 -16.97 -7.53
N ASP A 297 11.30 -16.42 -7.38
CA ASP A 297 12.11 -16.60 -6.15
C ASP A 297 11.44 -15.93 -4.94
N THR A 298 10.91 -14.70 -5.11
CA THR A 298 10.20 -14.03 -4.03
C THR A 298 8.89 -14.74 -3.69
N VAL A 299 8.18 -15.26 -4.68
CA VAL A 299 6.99 -16.10 -4.48
C VAL A 299 7.34 -17.38 -3.72
N ALA A 300 8.40 -18.09 -4.13
CA ALA A 300 8.83 -19.30 -3.44
C ALA A 300 9.24 -19.03 -1.97
N ALA A 301 9.91 -17.91 -1.71
CA ALA A 301 10.24 -17.49 -0.34
C ALA A 301 8.97 -17.18 0.48
N ASN A 302 7.99 -16.56 -0.15
CA ASN A 302 6.68 -16.27 0.46
C ASN A 302 5.94 -17.55 0.84
N ILE A 303 5.87 -18.52 -0.08
CA ILE A 303 5.21 -19.81 0.16
C ILE A 303 5.85 -20.52 1.36
N ARG A 304 7.18 -20.50 1.48
CA ARG A 304 7.87 -21.07 2.66
C ARG A 304 7.46 -20.38 3.96
N THR A 305 7.39 -19.04 3.96
CA THR A 305 6.95 -18.29 5.14
C THR A 305 5.49 -18.55 5.47
N LEU A 306 4.61 -18.60 4.47
CA LEU A 306 3.18 -18.92 4.64
C LEU A 306 2.98 -20.32 5.22
N ALA A 307 3.76 -21.32 4.79
CA ALA A 307 3.71 -22.66 5.35
C ALA A 307 4.05 -22.66 6.86
N LEU A 308 5.04 -21.86 7.30
CA LEU A 308 5.35 -21.70 8.73
C LEU A 308 4.22 -21.01 9.51
N LEU A 309 3.41 -20.21 8.84
CA LEU A 309 2.19 -19.60 9.41
C LEU A 309 0.97 -20.54 9.34
N GLY A 310 1.15 -21.80 8.89
CA GLY A 310 0.06 -22.75 8.72
C GLY A 310 -0.85 -22.46 7.52
N ARG A 311 -0.32 -21.79 6.50
CA ARG A 311 -1.02 -21.45 5.25
C ARG A 311 -0.36 -22.18 4.08
N GLU A 312 -1.06 -23.19 3.55
CA GLU A 312 -0.59 -23.90 2.35
C GLU A 312 -1.18 -23.25 1.10
N VAL A 313 -0.32 -22.77 0.22
CA VAL A 313 -0.68 -22.14 -1.04
C VAL A 313 0.25 -22.63 -2.16
N THR A 314 -0.21 -22.48 -3.41
CA THR A 314 0.58 -22.76 -4.61
C THR A 314 1.02 -21.44 -5.27
N PRO A 315 2.01 -21.47 -6.18
CA PRO A 315 2.41 -20.26 -6.94
C PRO A 315 1.26 -19.59 -7.69
N ASP A 316 0.18 -20.32 -8.00
CA ASP A 316 -0.99 -19.78 -8.70
C ASP A 316 -1.73 -18.68 -7.92
N LEU A 317 -1.44 -18.52 -6.63
CA LEU A 317 -1.96 -17.38 -5.87
C LEU A 317 -1.45 -16.04 -6.42
N TRP A 318 -0.33 -16.03 -7.15
CA TRP A 318 0.27 -14.83 -7.75
C TRP A 318 0.07 -14.82 -9.27
N ASP A 319 -0.52 -13.74 -9.79
CA ASP A 319 -0.64 -13.48 -11.23
C ASP A 319 0.11 -12.19 -11.60
N ARG A 320 1.30 -12.34 -12.19
CA ARG A 320 2.14 -11.22 -12.62
C ARG A 320 1.74 -10.67 -13.99
N SER A 321 0.90 -11.36 -14.74
CA SER A 321 0.58 -10.99 -16.13
C SER A 321 0.02 -9.58 -16.30
N LEU A 322 -0.68 -9.07 -15.27
CA LEU A 322 -1.20 -7.70 -15.24
C LEU A 322 -0.09 -6.65 -15.11
N LEU A 323 0.95 -6.94 -14.30
CA LEU A 323 2.13 -6.07 -14.18
C LEU A 323 2.95 -6.05 -15.46
N GLU A 324 3.09 -7.21 -16.12
CA GLU A 324 3.78 -7.31 -17.42
C GLU A 324 3.14 -6.37 -18.44
N GLU A 325 1.81 -6.37 -18.55
CA GLU A 325 1.08 -5.45 -19.43
C GLU A 325 1.11 -3.99 -18.93
N ALA A 326 1.08 -3.77 -17.64
CA ALA A 326 1.09 -2.41 -17.07
C ALA A 326 2.43 -1.69 -17.29
N HIS A 327 3.55 -2.41 -17.22
CA HIS A 327 4.90 -1.88 -17.39
C HIS A 327 5.45 -1.99 -18.81
N GLY A 328 4.67 -2.51 -19.74
CA GLY A 328 5.03 -2.57 -21.17
C GLY A 328 5.87 -3.78 -21.54
N GLY A 329 5.74 -4.88 -20.78
CA GLY A 329 6.13 -6.27 -21.01
C GLY A 329 7.53 -6.53 -21.50
#